data_bd419316411057ac71c114f0142737fc
#
_entry.id   bd419316411057ac71c114f0142737fc
#
_cell.length_a   1.000
_cell.length_b   1.000
_cell.length_c   1.000
_cell.angle_alpha   90.00
_cell.angle_beta   90.00
_cell.angle_gamma   90.00
#
_symmetry.space_group_name_H-M   'P 1'
#
loop_
_entity.id
_entity.type
_entity.pdbx_description
1 polymer ?
#
loop_
_entity_poly.entity_id
_entity_poly.type
_entity_poly.pdbx_seq_one_letter_code
_entity_poly.pdbx_strand_id
1 'polypeptide(L)'
;MKLIGMLDSPYVRRVAISLQRLGLPFEHQSLSVFRGFSEFESINPVVKAPTLVCDDGTVLMDSSLILDYAERLARPRSLLPDDVAGLRQELRLVGLGLAAMEKAVQLVYEERLRPAEKRHAPWGERVGGQLHPARRQLEGAQLLQAPPGGSDALGQAAITVAVA
;
A
#
# COMPACT_ATOMS: atom_id res chain seq x y z
N MET A 1 -10.29 -0.08 15.87
CA MET A 1 -8.92 0.06 15.29
C MET A 1 -8.69 1.48 14.81
N LYS A 2 -7.43 1.96 14.80
CA LYS A 2 -7.07 3.30 14.30
C LYS A 2 -5.95 3.18 13.26
N LEU A 3 -6.20 3.68 12.04
CA LEU A 3 -5.22 3.76 10.96
C LEU A 3 -4.52 5.12 10.99
N ILE A 4 -3.19 5.10 11.10
CA ILE A 4 -2.35 6.29 11.23
C ILE A 4 -1.47 6.46 9.98
N GLY A 5 -1.48 7.67 9.44
CA GLY A 5 -0.72 8.07 8.27
C GLY A 5 -1.54 8.97 7.34
N MET A 6 -0.85 9.71 6.50
CA MET A 6 -1.50 10.60 5.51
C MET A 6 -1.96 9.80 4.29
N LEU A 7 -3.09 10.18 3.69
CA LEU A 7 -3.63 9.55 2.49
C LEU A 7 -2.88 9.92 1.18
N ASP A 8 -1.88 10.80 1.24
CA ASP A 8 -0.94 10.99 0.13
C ASP A 8 -0.01 9.77 -0.06
N SER A 9 0.20 8.98 1.01
CA SER A 9 0.90 7.70 0.92
C SER A 9 0.04 6.64 0.21
N PRO A 10 0.54 6.04 -0.87
CA PRO A 10 -0.17 4.95 -1.54
C PRO A 10 -0.38 3.74 -0.63
N TYR A 11 0.55 3.49 0.29
CA TYR A 11 0.45 2.40 1.26
C TYR A 11 -0.67 2.62 2.28
N VAL A 12 -0.87 3.88 2.73
CA VAL A 12 -1.99 4.22 3.63
C VAL A 12 -3.33 4.11 2.88
N ARG A 13 -3.41 4.64 1.64
CA ARG A 13 -4.62 4.49 0.81
C ARG A 13 -4.98 3.02 0.58
N ARG A 14 -3.98 2.19 0.25
CA ARG A 14 -4.19 0.75 0.07
C ARG A 14 -4.87 0.12 1.28
N VAL A 15 -4.37 0.39 2.49
CA VAL A 15 -4.95 -0.15 3.72
C VAL A 15 -6.35 0.43 3.96
N ALA A 16 -6.53 1.75 3.85
CA ALA A 16 -7.82 2.39 4.10
C ALA A 16 -8.94 1.84 3.19
N ILE A 17 -8.68 1.72 1.88
CA ILE A 17 -9.64 1.17 0.92
C ILE A 17 -9.93 -0.30 1.24
N SER A 18 -8.91 -1.10 1.53
CA SER A 18 -9.09 -2.52 1.83
C SER A 18 -9.90 -2.74 3.11
N LEU A 19 -9.64 -1.99 4.19
CA LEU A 19 -10.43 -2.07 5.42
C LEU A 19 -11.91 -1.74 5.15
N GLN A 20 -12.19 -0.68 4.37
CA GLN A 20 -13.56 -0.33 3.98
C GLN A 20 -14.24 -1.45 3.17
N ARG A 21 -13.53 -2.03 2.21
CA ARG A 21 -14.05 -3.12 1.36
C ARG A 21 -14.29 -4.41 2.17
N LEU A 22 -13.44 -4.68 3.14
CA LEU A 22 -13.61 -5.79 4.09
C LEU A 22 -14.72 -5.54 5.11
N GLY A 23 -15.25 -4.30 5.19
CA GLY A 23 -16.30 -3.93 6.15
C GLY A 23 -15.79 -3.81 7.58
N LEU A 24 -14.50 -3.56 7.75
CA LEU A 24 -13.86 -3.37 9.04
C LEU A 24 -13.89 -1.88 9.43
N PRO A 25 -14.57 -1.51 10.53
CA PRO A 25 -14.60 -0.13 10.98
C PRO A 25 -13.23 0.31 11.54
N PHE A 26 -12.81 1.51 11.19
CA PHE A 26 -11.58 2.12 11.72
C PHE A 26 -11.71 3.64 11.80
N GLU A 27 -11.01 4.24 12.73
CA GLU A 27 -10.73 5.67 12.80
C GLU A 27 -9.49 5.98 11.93
N HIS A 28 -9.52 7.06 11.16
CA HIS A 28 -8.35 7.51 10.43
C HIS A 28 -7.74 8.74 11.10
N GLN A 29 -6.47 8.65 11.50
CA GLN A 29 -5.67 9.76 11.99
C GLN A 29 -4.65 10.17 10.93
N SER A 30 -4.89 11.33 10.30
CA SER A 30 -3.97 11.89 9.30
C SER A 30 -2.76 12.50 9.99
N LEU A 31 -1.65 11.77 10.04
CA LEU A 31 -0.41 12.19 10.69
C LEU A 31 0.78 11.98 9.75
N SER A 32 1.59 13.04 9.61
CA SER A 32 2.78 13.01 8.74
C SER A 32 3.98 12.40 9.45
N VAL A 33 4.68 11.47 8.79
CA VAL A 33 5.96 10.94 9.27
C VAL A 33 7.10 11.97 9.23
N PHE A 34 6.88 13.14 8.62
CA PHE A 34 7.85 14.24 8.57
C PHE A 34 7.48 15.36 9.53
N ARG A 35 6.34 16.04 9.28
CA ARG A 35 5.92 17.20 10.08
C ARG A 35 5.39 16.84 11.46
N GLY A 36 4.85 15.64 11.61
CA GLY A 36 4.35 15.10 12.88
C GLY A 36 5.26 14.04 13.48
N PHE A 37 6.58 14.11 13.26
CA PHE A 37 7.53 13.07 13.63
C PHE A 37 7.42 12.64 15.09
N SER A 38 7.52 13.57 16.05
CA SER A 38 7.49 13.26 17.48
C SER A 38 6.15 12.67 17.95
N GLU A 39 5.03 13.16 17.38
CA GLU A 39 3.71 12.58 17.66
C GLU A 39 3.60 11.17 17.09
N PHE A 40 4.08 10.97 15.86
CA PHE A 40 4.08 9.64 15.25
C PHE A 40 4.96 8.66 16.02
N GLU A 41 6.17 9.11 16.44
CA GLU A 41 7.13 8.34 17.22
C GLU A 41 6.54 7.86 18.55
N SER A 42 5.70 8.68 19.20
CA SER A 42 5.03 8.29 20.44
C SER A 42 4.02 7.15 20.25
N ILE A 43 3.52 6.95 19.03
CA ILE A 43 2.57 5.87 18.69
C ILE A 43 3.33 4.65 18.16
N ASN A 44 4.25 4.89 17.24
CA ASN A 44 5.10 3.87 16.62
C ASN A 44 6.54 4.39 16.52
N PRO A 45 7.46 3.93 17.39
CA PRO A 45 8.85 4.42 17.41
C PRO A 45 9.62 4.22 16.11
N VAL A 46 9.16 3.33 15.20
CA VAL A 46 9.75 3.14 13.87
C VAL A 46 9.34 4.26 12.89
N VAL A 47 8.32 5.06 13.23
CA VAL A 47 7.79 6.18 12.41
C VAL A 47 7.48 5.73 10.98
N LYS A 48 6.79 4.58 10.85
CA LYS A 48 6.45 3.99 9.54
C LYS A 48 4.95 4.03 9.27
N ALA A 49 4.55 4.74 8.22
CA ALA A 49 3.17 4.73 7.72
C ALA A 49 2.99 3.69 6.59
N PRO A 50 1.85 2.96 6.54
CA PRO A 50 0.77 2.95 7.52
C PRO A 50 1.16 2.30 8.84
N THR A 51 0.57 2.81 9.91
CA THR A 51 0.53 2.16 11.23
C THR A 51 -0.93 1.88 11.59
N LEU A 52 -1.25 0.68 12.05
CA LEU A 52 -2.55 0.30 12.56
C LEU A 52 -2.46 0.02 14.06
N VAL A 53 -3.20 0.78 14.86
CA VAL A 53 -3.37 0.48 16.29
C VAL A 53 -4.64 -0.34 16.44
N CYS A 54 -4.49 -1.57 16.91
CA CYS A 54 -5.60 -2.49 17.19
C CYS A 54 -6.35 -2.09 18.49
N ASP A 55 -7.53 -2.67 18.72
CA ASP A 55 -8.36 -2.32 19.88
C ASP A 55 -7.73 -2.78 21.22
N ASP A 56 -6.84 -3.75 21.18
CA ASP A 56 -6.06 -4.21 22.34
C ASP A 56 -4.75 -3.39 22.55
N GLY A 57 -4.51 -2.36 21.73
CA GLY A 57 -3.31 -1.53 21.77
C GLY A 57 -2.13 -2.08 20.98
N THR A 58 -2.22 -3.26 20.36
CA THR A 58 -1.16 -3.79 19.49
C THR A 58 -0.95 -2.88 18.29
N VAL A 59 0.31 -2.53 18.01
CA VAL A 59 0.70 -1.68 16.89
C VAL A 59 1.26 -2.54 15.76
N LEU A 60 0.56 -2.53 14.63
CA LEU A 60 0.98 -3.19 13.40
C LEU A 60 1.52 -2.16 12.40
N MET A 61 2.53 -2.54 11.64
CA MET A 61 3.08 -1.75 10.54
C MET A 61 3.44 -2.64 9.37
N ASP A 62 3.69 -2.01 8.21
CA ASP A 62 3.72 -2.57 6.87
C ASP A 62 2.32 -2.90 6.33
N SER A 63 2.00 -2.29 5.18
CA SER A 63 0.65 -2.42 4.61
C SER A 63 0.25 -3.86 4.29
N SER A 64 1.20 -4.73 3.93
CA SER A 64 0.90 -6.13 3.60
C SER A 64 0.60 -6.94 4.85
N LEU A 65 1.33 -6.71 5.94
CA LEU A 65 1.10 -7.40 7.23
C LEU A 65 -0.21 -6.92 7.89
N ILE A 66 -0.50 -5.61 7.79
CA ILE A 66 -1.80 -5.08 8.24
C ILE A 66 -2.94 -5.73 7.46
N LEU A 67 -2.79 -5.92 6.15
CA LEU A 67 -3.83 -6.53 5.32
C LEU A 67 -3.94 -8.05 5.52
N ASP A 68 -2.85 -8.76 5.80
CA ASP A 68 -2.93 -10.18 6.20
C ASP A 68 -3.75 -10.34 7.49
N TYR A 69 -3.55 -9.46 8.46
CA TYR A 69 -4.36 -9.41 9.68
C TYR A 69 -5.83 -9.09 9.37
N ALA A 70 -6.08 -8.05 8.55
CA ALA A 70 -7.43 -7.62 8.19
C ALA A 70 -8.22 -8.71 7.44
N GLU A 71 -7.59 -9.44 6.52
CA GLU A 71 -8.18 -10.58 5.80
C GLU A 71 -8.66 -11.68 6.75
N ARG A 72 -7.90 -11.97 7.80
CA ARG A 72 -8.28 -12.97 8.81
C ARG A 72 -9.43 -12.48 9.69
N LEU A 73 -9.40 -11.20 10.06
CA LEU A 73 -10.40 -10.58 10.91
C LEU A 73 -11.76 -10.46 10.20
N ALA A 74 -11.76 -10.24 8.88
CA ALA A 74 -12.97 -10.00 8.09
C ALA A 74 -13.71 -11.29 7.67
N ARG A 75 -13.13 -12.47 7.86
CA ARG A 75 -13.72 -13.73 7.39
C ARG A 75 -15.18 -13.90 7.79
N PRO A 76 -16.04 -14.40 6.89
CA PRO A 76 -15.72 -15.02 5.58
C PRO A 76 -15.48 -14.04 4.42
N ARG A 77 -15.59 -12.72 4.63
CA ARG A 77 -15.30 -11.73 3.58
C ARG A 77 -13.80 -11.69 3.31
N SER A 78 -13.42 -11.69 2.03
CA SER A 78 -12.04 -11.63 1.58
C SER A 78 -11.91 -10.80 0.30
N LEU A 79 -10.75 -10.18 0.09
CA LEU A 79 -10.33 -9.51 -1.15
C LEU A 79 -9.38 -10.38 -1.97
N LEU A 80 -9.12 -11.59 -1.51
CA LEU A 80 -8.25 -12.56 -2.15
C LEU A 80 -9.07 -13.75 -2.67
N PRO A 81 -8.72 -14.34 -3.83
CA PRO A 81 -9.33 -15.57 -4.31
C PRO A 81 -9.07 -16.76 -3.37
N ASP A 82 -10.05 -17.65 -3.27
CA ASP A 82 -9.92 -18.88 -2.47
C ASP A 82 -9.08 -19.95 -3.16
N ASP A 83 -9.06 -19.96 -4.50
CA ASP A 83 -8.26 -20.93 -5.26
C ASP A 83 -6.79 -20.51 -5.40
N VAL A 84 -5.90 -21.49 -5.40
CA VAL A 84 -4.44 -21.27 -5.42
C VAL A 84 -3.97 -20.60 -6.72
N ALA A 85 -4.60 -20.89 -7.86
CA ALA A 85 -4.22 -20.32 -9.14
C ALA A 85 -4.57 -18.83 -9.23
N GLY A 86 -5.78 -18.49 -8.81
CA GLY A 86 -6.24 -17.11 -8.67
C GLY A 86 -5.38 -16.34 -7.65
N LEU A 87 -5.16 -16.89 -6.47
CA LEU A 87 -4.31 -16.28 -5.45
C LEU A 87 -2.89 -15.99 -5.98
N ARG A 88 -2.28 -16.93 -6.70
CA ARG A 88 -0.94 -16.71 -7.30
C ARG A 88 -0.94 -15.53 -8.26
N GLN A 89 -1.96 -15.41 -9.11
CA GLN A 89 -2.08 -14.30 -10.04
C GLN A 89 -2.32 -12.97 -9.31
N GLU A 90 -3.19 -12.98 -8.32
CA GLU A 90 -3.48 -11.81 -7.47
C GLU A 90 -2.19 -11.31 -6.79
N LEU A 91 -1.45 -12.19 -6.12
CA LEU A 91 -0.21 -11.83 -5.44
C LEU A 91 0.89 -11.35 -6.40
N ARG A 92 0.95 -11.89 -7.63
CA ARG A 92 1.85 -11.37 -8.67
C ARG A 92 1.58 -9.90 -8.96
N LEU A 93 0.31 -9.53 -9.13
CA LEU A 93 -0.09 -8.15 -9.44
C LEU A 93 0.09 -7.22 -8.23
N VAL A 94 -0.23 -7.68 -7.04
CA VAL A 94 0.07 -6.97 -5.78
C VAL A 94 1.58 -6.69 -5.69
N GLY A 95 2.42 -7.69 -5.96
CA GLY A 95 3.88 -7.53 -5.93
C GLY A 95 4.40 -6.48 -6.93
N LEU A 96 3.86 -6.45 -8.14
CA LEU A 96 4.19 -5.43 -9.15
C LEU A 96 3.76 -4.02 -8.70
N GLY A 97 2.55 -3.89 -8.14
CA GLY A 97 2.05 -2.63 -7.60
C GLY A 97 2.90 -2.12 -6.44
N LEU A 98 3.26 -3.01 -5.50
CA LEU A 98 4.15 -2.66 -4.38
C LEU A 98 5.54 -2.23 -4.86
N ALA A 99 6.11 -2.92 -5.85
CA ALA A 99 7.39 -2.54 -6.44
C ALA A 99 7.30 -1.17 -7.12
N ALA A 100 6.23 -0.89 -7.86
CA ALA A 100 6.01 0.40 -8.49
C ALA A 100 5.91 1.53 -7.44
N MET A 101 5.12 1.34 -6.39
CA MET A 101 5.00 2.30 -5.28
C MET A 101 6.34 2.55 -4.60
N GLU A 102 7.09 1.49 -4.29
CA GLU A 102 8.41 1.62 -3.64
C GLU A 102 9.37 2.46 -4.49
N LYS A 103 9.46 2.16 -5.80
CA LYS A 103 10.37 2.90 -6.69
C LYS A 103 9.93 4.34 -6.91
N ALA A 104 8.62 4.59 -7.03
CA ALA A 104 8.09 5.94 -7.11
C ALA A 104 8.41 6.77 -5.85
N VAL A 105 8.20 6.21 -4.66
CA VAL A 105 8.53 6.88 -3.38
C VAL A 105 10.04 7.15 -3.27
N GLN A 106 10.90 6.20 -3.67
CA GLN A 106 12.35 6.41 -3.69
C GLN A 106 12.76 7.58 -4.59
N LEU A 107 12.17 7.71 -5.78
CA LEU A 107 12.41 8.85 -6.68
C LEU A 107 11.95 10.18 -6.06
N VAL A 108 10.74 10.20 -5.49
CA VAL A 108 10.23 11.39 -4.80
C VAL A 108 11.14 11.82 -3.66
N TYR A 109 11.66 10.89 -2.87
CA TYR A 109 12.57 11.21 -1.77
C TYR A 109 13.93 11.71 -2.27
N GLU A 110 14.47 11.12 -3.34
CA GLU A 110 15.71 11.58 -3.95
C GLU A 110 15.56 13.01 -4.52
N GLU A 111 14.43 13.30 -5.15
CA GLU A 111 14.19 14.59 -5.80
C GLU A 111 13.78 15.71 -4.82
N ARG A 112 12.94 15.39 -3.81
CA ARG A 112 12.32 16.41 -2.95
C ARG A 112 12.96 16.57 -1.59
N LEU A 113 13.56 15.50 -1.04
CA LEU A 113 14.14 15.53 0.30
C LEU A 113 15.66 15.66 0.27
N ARG A 114 16.31 15.30 -0.84
CA ARG A 114 17.74 15.41 -0.98
C ARG A 114 18.12 16.75 -1.63
N PRO A 115 19.06 17.53 -1.07
CA PRO A 115 19.61 18.71 -1.72
C PRO A 115 20.15 18.39 -3.11
N ALA A 116 19.96 19.30 -4.07
CA ALA A 116 20.27 19.03 -5.48
C ALA A 116 21.71 18.57 -5.71
N GLU A 117 22.67 19.18 -4.98
CA GLU A 117 24.10 18.85 -5.06
C GLU A 117 24.48 17.50 -4.45
N LYS A 118 23.55 16.88 -3.73
CA LYS A 118 23.73 15.55 -3.10
C LYS A 118 22.93 14.46 -3.80
N ARG A 119 22.20 14.78 -4.87
CA ARG A 119 21.45 13.79 -5.64
C ARG A 119 22.41 12.91 -6.43
N HIS A 120 22.11 11.63 -6.48
CA HIS A 120 22.95 10.66 -7.16
C HIS A 120 22.25 10.16 -8.43
N ALA A 121 22.58 10.77 -9.59
CA ALA A 121 21.93 10.46 -10.87
C ALA A 121 21.94 8.96 -11.21
N PRO A 122 23.05 8.19 -11.06
CA PRO A 122 23.04 6.76 -11.35
C PRO A 122 22.04 5.97 -10.49
N TRP A 123 21.76 6.42 -9.25
CA TRP A 123 20.73 5.81 -8.42
C TRP A 123 19.33 6.09 -8.95
N GLY A 124 19.05 7.33 -9.34
CA GLY A 124 17.78 7.72 -9.95
C GLY A 124 17.51 6.93 -11.24
N GLU A 125 18.50 6.80 -12.11
CA GLU A 125 18.41 6.00 -13.33
C GLU A 125 18.11 4.52 -13.04
N ARG A 126 18.80 3.92 -12.05
CA ARG A 126 18.54 2.56 -11.63
C ARG A 126 17.11 2.38 -11.12
N VAL A 127 16.65 3.27 -10.25
CA VAL A 127 15.29 3.20 -9.68
C VAL A 127 14.24 3.39 -10.76
N GLY A 128 14.43 4.35 -11.67
CA GLY A 128 13.56 4.55 -12.85
C GLY A 128 13.54 3.32 -13.76
N GLY A 129 14.71 2.71 -13.99
CA GLY A 129 14.84 1.48 -14.76
C GLY A 129 14.10 0.27 -14.16
N GLN A 130 13.82 0.29 -12.84
CA GLN A 130 12.99 -0.71 -12.17
C GLN A 130 11.49 -0.34 -12.18
N LEU A 131 11.17 0.95 -12.06
CA LEU A 131 9.78 1.44 -12.07
C LEU A 131 9.11 1.21 -13.43
N HIS A 132 9.77 1.55 -14.53
CA HIS A 132 9.18 1.43 -15.87
C HIS A 132 8.75 0.01 -16.27
N PRO A 133 9.55 -1.06 -16.06
CA PRO A 133 9.10 -2.41 -16.31
C PRO A 133 7.94 -2.86 -15.43
N ALA A 134 7.91 -2.45 -14.16
CA ALA A 134 6.79 -2.77 -13.27
C ALA A 134 5.48 -2.17 -13.80
N ARG A 135 5.49 -0.89 -14.19
CA ARG A 135 4.33 -0.22 -14.78
C ARG A 135 3.88 -0.87 -16.08
N ARG A 136 4.80 -1.15 -17.01
CA ARG A 136 4.44 -1.81 -18.28
C ARG A 136 3.79 -3.18 -18.07
N GLN A 137 4.25 -3.95 -17.08
CA GLN A 137 3.61 -5.23 -16.77
C GLN A 137 2.20 -5.05 -16.16
N LEU A 138 1.98 -3.99 -15.39
CA LEU A 138 0.65 -3.65 -14.86
C LEU A 138 -0.30 -3.18 -15.96
N GLU A 139 0.18 -2.33 -16.89
CA GLU A 139 -0.59 -1.85 -18.04
C GLU A 139 -0.99 -3.00 -18.99
N GLY A 140 -0.12 -3.99 -19.17
CA GLY A 140 -0.39 -5.20 -19.96
C GLY A 140 -1.29 -6.22 -19.24
N ALA A 141 -1.46 -6.10 -17.94
CA ALA A 141 -2.37 -6.94 -17.19
C ALA A 141 -3.80 -6.40 -17.34
N GLN A 142 -4.74 -7.21 -17.81
CA GLN A 142 -6.16 -6.83 -18.02
C GLN A 142 -6.90 -6.59 -16.69
N LEU A 143 -6.30 -5.83 -15.79
CA LEU A 143 -6.83 -5.51 -14.45
C LEU A 143 -8.11 -4.67 -14.47
N LEU A 144 -8.35 -3.97 -15.57
CA LEU A 144 -9.46 -3.05 -15.74
C LEU A 144 -10.64 -3.65 -16.51
N GLN A 145 -10.56 -4.90 -16.93
CA GLN A 145 -11.78 -5.60 -17.33
C GLN A 145 -12.54 -5.90 -16.03
N ALA A 146 -13.58 -5.10 -15.79
CA ALA A 146 -14.48 -5.37 -14.67
C ALA A 146 -14.87 -6.85 -14.70
N PRO A 147 -14.66 -7.61 -13.63
CA PRO A 147 -15.12 -8.98 -13.60
C PRO A 147 -16.63 -9.01 -13.87
N PRO A 148 -17.15 -10.05 -14.50
CA PRO A 148 -18.60 -10.19 -14.71
C PRO A 148 -19.26 -10.26 -13.32
N GLY A 149 -19.76 -9.10 -12.82
CA GLY A 149 -20.33 -9.01 -11.47
C GLY A 149 -20.37 -7.58 -10.91
N GLY A 150 -19.86 -6.57 -11.63
CA GLY A 150 -19.96 -5.16 -11.20
C GLY A 150 -18.88 -4.74 -10.21
N SER A 151 -19.02 -3.52 -9.65
CA SER A 151 -18.06 -2.84 -8.78
C SER A 151 -17.74 -3.55 -7.44
N ASP A 152 -18.48 -4.60 -7.10
CA ASP A 152 -18.28 -5.35 -5.85
C ASP A 152 -17.12 -6.35 -5.90
N ALA A 153 -16.51 -6.56 -7.05
CA ALA A 153 -15.46 -7.55 -7.26
C ALA A 153 -14.02 -6.95 -7.28
N LEU A 154 -13.79 -5.79 -6.63
CA LEU A 154 -12.44 -5.23 -6.50
C LEU A 154 -11.61 -6.07 -5.52
N GLY A 155 -10.70 -6.89 -6.05
CA GLY A 155 -9.73 -7.64 -5.28
C GLY A 155 -8.54 -6.79 -4.80
N GLN A 156 -7.68 -7.39 -4.02
CA GLN A 156 -6.51 -6.74 -3.42
C GLN A 156 -5.52 -6.19 -4.47
N ALA A 157 -5.38 -6.89 -5.62
CA ALA A 157 -4.55 -6.42 -6.73
C ALA A 157 -5.09 -5.13 -7.33
N ALA A 158 -6.39 -5.08 -7.63
CA ALA A 158 -7.02 -3.89 -8.21
C ALA A 158 -6.86 -2.66 -7.30
N ILE A 159 -7.08 -2.83 -5.98
CA ILE A 159 -6.85 -1.77 -4.98
C ILE A 159 -5.38 -1.34 -4.99
N THR A 160 -4.44 -2.29 -4.95
CA THR A 160 -3.01 -2.00 -4.89
C THR A 160 -2.53 -1.25 -6.13
N VAL A 161 -2.99 -1.66 -7.31
CA VAL A 161 -2.62 -1.03 -8.59
C VAL A 161 -3.25 0.36 -8.74
N ALA A 162 -4.52 0.52 -8.31
CA ALA A 162 -5.20 1.82 -8.39
C ALA A 162 -4.56 2.93 -7.54
N VAL A 163 -3.81 2.58 -6.50
CA VAL A 163 -3.13 3.55 -5.63
C VAL A 163 -1.64 3.73 -5.96
N ALA A 164 -1.09 2.88 -6.84
CA ALA A 164 0.31 2.92 -7.25
C ALA A 164 0.55 3.97 -8.34
#